data_1d2e8a4670ce8c13335ae2d98c083c1d
#
_entry.id   1d2e8a4670ce8c13335ae2d98c083c1d
#
_cell.length_a   1.000
_cell.length_b   1.000
_cell.length_c   1.000
_cell.angle_alpha   90.00
_cell.angle_beta   90.00
_cell.angle_gamma   90.00
#
_symmetry.space_group_name_H-M   'P 1'
#
loop_
_entity.id
_entity.type
_entity.pdbx_description
1 polymer ?
#
loop_
_entity_poly.entity_id
_entity_poly.type
_entity_poly.pdbx_seq_one_letter_code
_entity_poly.pdbx_strand_id
1 'polypeptide(L)'
;MRWLAVALYSFIAHPASAASIALDVGHTLAKPGVISARGVAEFEYNRQLAREVAKTLRSAGHRTLLIGDNGLAEDLGSRAPRAKGMDLFVSIHHDSVQPRFLSEWEHEGATRLYSDLFSGFSLFVSHLNPHTGASLKCASAIGAELRKAGFKPSRYHADPVLGESRPFADEANGVHYFDNLAVLKTAGIPALLFEAGVIVNRDEELRMRDPAVRRAIAGSITAGVERCLKEIAAPRKG
;
A
#
# COMPACT_ATOMS: atom_id res chain seq x y z
N MET A 1 18.16 26.18 -54.43
CA MET A 1 17.07 25.95 -53.46
C MET A 1 17.24 24.57 -52.87
N ARG A 2 17.66 24.48 -51.60
CA ARG A 2 17.85 23.20 -50.88
C ARG A 2 16.60 22.95 -50.03
N TRP A 3 15.87 21.89 -50.31
CA TRP A 3 14.73 21.46 -49.52
C TRP A 3 15.24 20.70 -48.29
N LEU A 4 14.97 21.22 -47.09
CA LEU A 4 15.16 20.52 -45.84
C LEU A 4 13.93 19.63 -45.60
N ALA A 5 14.12 18.31 -45.67
CA ALA A 5 13.12 17.35 -45.24
C ALA A 5 13.15 17.24 -43.71
N VAL A 6 12.10 17.73 -43.07
CA VAL A 6 11.88 17.52 -41.62
C VAL A 6 11.26 16.14 -41.43
N ALA A 7 12.02 15.21 -40.89
CA ALA A 7 11.52 13.89 -40.50
C ALA A 7 10.72 14.02 -39.20
N LEU A 8 9.41 13.89 -39.26
CA LEU A 8 8.53 13.74 -38.09
C LEU A 8 8.74 12.34 -37.52
N TYR A 9 9.45 12.24 -36.40
CA TYR A 9 9.46 11.02 -35.58
C TYR A 9 8.14 10.94 -34.79
N SER A 10 7.22 10.13 -35.28
CA SER A 10 6.03 9.73 -34.52
C SER A 10 6.45 8.81 -33.38
N PHE A 11 6.46 9.31 -32.16
CA PHE A 11 6.58 8.46 -30.97
C PHE A 11 5.30 7.59 -30.89
N ILE A 12 5.39 6.35 -31.30
CA ILE A 12 4.37 5.33 -31.02
C ILE A 12 4.49 5.02 -29.54
N ALA A 13 3.66 5.67 -28.72
CA ALA A 13 3.47 5.26 -27.34
C ALA A 13 2.87 3.84 -27.35
N HIS A 14 3.67 2.83 -26.99
CA HIS A 14 3.15 1.49 -26.77
C HIS A 14 2.18 1.58 -25.61
N PRO A 15 0.91 1.12 -25.76
CA PRO A 15 0.00 1.07 -24.64
C PRO A 15 0.64 0.19 -23.56
N ALA A 16 0.72 0.69 -22.34
CA ALA A 16 1.11 -0.13 -21.20
C ALA A 16 0.20 -1.38 -21.18
N SER A 17 0.79 -2.57 -21.16
CA SER A 17 0.01 -3.81 -21.13
C SER A 17 -0.92 -3.77 -19.93
N ALA A 18 -2.22 -4.00 -20.16
CA ALA A 18 -3.22 -4.04 -19.11
C ALA A 18 -2.88 -5.15 -18.11
N ALA A 19 -2.57 -4.78 -16.88
CA ALA A 19 -2.27 -5.72 -15.81
C ALA A 19 -3.50 -6.00 -14.95
N SER A 20 -3.42 -7.06 -14.13
CA SER A 20 -4.45 -7.47 -13.19
C SER A 20 -3.93 -7.36 -11.75
N ILE A 21 -4.55 -6.52 -10.94
CA ILE A 21 -4.12 -6.21 -9.59
C ILE A 21 -5.21 -6.62 -8.58
N ALA A 22 -4.84 -7.48 -7.62
CA ALA A 22 -5.67 -7.79 -6.47
C ALA A 22 -5.42 -6.76 -5.37
N LEU A 23 -6.49 -6.15 -4.91
CA LEU A 23 -6.49 -5.21 -3.78
C LEU A 23 -7.24 -5.87 -2.62
N ASP A 24 -6.52 -6.18 -1.56
CA ASP A 24 -7.07 -6.74 -0.35
C ASP A 24 -7.38 -5.60 0.63
N VAL A 25 -8.62 -5.55 1.09
CA VAL A 25 -9.07 -4.61 2.13
C VAL A 25 -8.75 -5.23 3.48
N GLY A 26 -7.75 -4.70 4.17
CA GLY A 26 -7.37 -5.18 5.49
C GLY A 26 -8.53 -5.20 6.48
N HIS A 27 -8.55 -6.19 7.37
CA HIS A 27 -9.58 -6.37 8.40
C HIS A 27 -10.97 -6.76 7.89
N THR A 28 -11.97 -6.74 8.77
CA THR A 28 -13.38 -7.08 8.50
C THR A 28 -14.29 -6.28 9.42
N LEU A 29 -15.60 -6.31 9.19
CA LEU A 29 -16.56 -5.71 10.13
C LEU A 29 -16.53 -6.35 11.52
N ALA A 30 -16.27 -7.66 11.61
CA ALA A 30 -16.20 -8.38 12.88
C ALA A 30 -14.83 -8.21 13.60
N LYS A 31 -13.75 -7.93 12.84
CA LYS A 31 -12.40 -7.67 13.35
C LYS A 31 -11.88 -6.41 12.67
N PRO A 32 -12.31 -5.24 13.11
CA PRO A 32 -12.18 -4.01 12.34
C PRO A 32 -10.79 -3.37 12.35
N GLY A 33 -9.81 -4.01 12.96
CA GLY A 33 -8.47 -3.47 13.16
C GLY A 33 -8.42 -2.48 14.32
N VAL A 34 -7.49 -1.56 14.27
CA VAL A 34 -7.36 -0.53 15.29
C VAL A 34 -8.46 0.51 15.18
N ILE A 35 -8.71 1.19 16.30
CA ILE A 35 -9.62 2.33 16.33
C ILE A 35 -8.77 3.60 16.24
N SER A 36 -9.09 4.47 15.32
CA SER A 36 -8.39 5.74 15.11
C SER A 36 -8.50 6.68 16.31
N ALA A 37 -7.69 7.71 16.35
CA ALA A 37 -7.71 8.72 17.42
C ALA A 37 -9.10 9.33 17.66
N ARG A 38 -9.97 9.36 16.63
CA ARG A 38 -11.36 9.89 16.74
C ARG A 38 -12.43 8.81 16.70
N GLY A 39 -12.08 7.52 16.86
CA GLY A 39 -13.04 6.45 17.06
C GLY A 39 -13.55 5.78 15.79
N VAL A 40 -12.91 5.97 14.64
CA VAL A 40 -13.27 5.28 13.39
C VAL A 40 -12.41 4.02 13.24
N ALA A 41 -13.01 2.92 12.86
CA ALA A 41 -12.34 1.64 12.67
C ALA A 41 -11.41 1.65 11.45
N GLU A 42 -10.25 1.01 11.54
CA GLU A 42 -9.26 0.89 10.45
C GLU A 42 -9.87 0.32 9.18
N PHE A 43 -10.74 -0.68 9.30
CA PHE A 43 -11.45 -1.26 8.14
C PHE A 43 -12.11 -0.20 7.24
N GLU A 44 -12.68 0.86 7.82
CA GLU A 44 -13.34 1.91 7.04
C GLU A 44 -12.34 2.72 6.22
N TYR A 45 -11.16 3.01 6.77
CA TYR A 45 -10.07 3.67 6.05
C TYR A 45 -9.55 2.77 4.93
N ASN A 46 -9.28 1.49 5.24
CA ASN A 46 -8.78 0.50 4.29
C ASN A 46 -9.74 0.36 3.10
N ARG A 47 -11.04 0.23 3.38
CA ARG A 47 -12.08 0.10 2.36
C ARG A 47 -12.17 1.32 1.45
N GLN A 48 -12.16 2.53 2.04
CA GLN A 48 -12.23 3.76 1.26
C GLN A 48 -11.01 3.93 0.36
N LEU A 49 -9.81 3.68 0.88
CA LEU A 49 -8.58 3.79 0.10
C LEU A 49 -8.50 2.71 -0.98
N ALA A 50 -8.79 1.45 -0.67
CA ALA A 50 -8.76 0.37 -1.65
C ALA A 50 -9.72 0.61 -2.83
N ARG A 51 -10.91 1.16 -2.56
CA ARG A 51 -11.87 1.55 -3.61
C ARG A 51 -11.34 2.68 -4.50
N GLU A 52 -10.68 3.69 -3.91
CA GLU A 52 -10.06 4.79 -4.68
C GLU A 52 -8.88 4.27 -5.52
N VAL A 53 -8.03 3.39 -4.97
CA VAL A 53 -6.94 2.74 -5.71
C VAL A 53 -7.50 1.90 -6.87
N ALA A 54 -8.55 1.11 -6.62
CA ALA A 54 -9.20 0.31 -7.66
C ALA A 54 -9.75 1.17 -8.80
N LYS A 55 -10.38 2.30 -8.45
CA LYS A 55 -10.91 3.26 -9.43
C LYS A 55 -9.77 3.85 -10.28
N THR A 56 -8.68 4.29 -9.65
CA THR A 56 -7.54 4.91 -10.33
C THR A 56 -6.84 3.92 -11.26
N LEU A 57 -6.59 2.68 -10.80
CA LEU A 57 -6.02 1.61 -11.61
C LEU A 57 -6.90 1.27 -12.83
N ARG A 58 -8.23 1.18 -12.65
CA ARG A 58 -9.15 0.95 -13.77
C ARG A 58 -9.13 2.08 -14.78
N SER A 59 -9.06 3.33 -14.32
CA SER A 59 -8.93 4.51 -15.18
C SER A 59 -7.62 4.52 -15.97
N ALA A 60 -6.57 3.88 -15.44
CA ALA A 60 -5.30 3.65 -16.13
C ALA A 60 -5.29 2.40 -17.05
N GLY A 61 -6.42 1.71 -17.20
CA GLY A 61 -6.58 0.55 -18.10
C GLY A 61 -6.28 -0.80 -17.47
N HIS A 62 -6.05 -0.88 -16.15
CA HIS A 62 -5.78 -2.13 -15.45
C HIS A 62 -7.07 -2.83 -15.00
N ARG A 63 -7.02 -4.15 -14.82
CA ARG A 63 -8.07 -4.93 -14.18
C ARG A 63 -7.84 -4.98 -12.68
N THR A 64 -8.89 -4.88 -11.87
CA THR A 64 -8.77 -4.96 -10.41
C THR A 64 -9.75 -5.96 -9.81
N LEU A 65 -9.30 -6.69 -8.80
CA LEU A 65 -10.12 -7.52 -7.93
C LEU A 65 -10.06 -6.94 -6.52
N LEU A 66 -11.21 -6.58 -5.94
CA LEU A 66 -11.33 -6.21 -4.53
C LEU A 66 -11.62 -7.47 -3.71
N ILE A 67 -10.79 -7.74 -2.70
CA ILE A 67 -10.93 -8.85 -1.76
C ILE A 67 -11.29 -8.25 -0.40
N GLY A 68 -12.30 -8.80 0.27
CA GLY A 68 -12.73 -8.34 1.61
C GLY A 68 -13.52 -7.01 1.64
N ASP A 69 -13.86 -6.41 0.50
CA ASP A 69 -14.55 -5.11 0.41
C ASP A 69 -15.94 -5.09 1.08
N ASN A 70 -16.61 -6.24 1.16
CA ASN A 70 -17.90 -6.38 1.85
C ASN A 70 -17.75 -6.44 3.39
N GLY A 71 -16.53 -6.57 3.91
CA GLY A 71 -16.23 -6.66 5.34
C GLY A 71 -16.65 -7.96 6.01
N LEU A 72 -17.06 -8.98 5.25
CA LEU A 72 -17.40 -10.28 5.80
C LEU A 72 -16.14 -11.01 6.29
N ALA A 73 -16.30 -11.81 7.33
CA ALA A 73 -15.21 -12.59 7.92
C ALA A 73 -14.68 -13.59 6.90
N GLU A 74 -13.40 -13.46 6.59
CA GLU A 74 -12.65 -14.42 5.78
C GLU A 74 -11.41 -14.85 6.58
N ASP A 75 -11.02 -16.12 6.44
CA ASP A 75 -9.74 -16.57 6.98
C ASP A 75 -8.60 -15.84 6.26
N LEU A 76 -7.65 -15.30 7.03
CA LEU A 76 -6.50 -14.55 6.50
C LEU A 76 -5.69 -15.35 5.48
N GLY A 77 -5.60 -16.70 5.69
CA GLY A 77 -4.90 -17.59 4.78
C GLY A 77 -5.60 -17.76 3.42
N SER A 78 -6.91 -17.52 3.35
CA SER A 78 -7.70 -17.67 2.11
C SER A 78 -7.68 -16.41 1.22
N ARG A 79 -7.31 -15.26 1.74
CA ARG A 79 -7.39 -13.97 1.02
C ARG A 79 -6.43 -13.88 -0.16
N ALA A 80 -5.15 -14.10 0.08
CA ALA A 80 -4.13 -14.02 -0.97
C ALA A 80 -4.28 -15.10 -2.06
N PRO A 81 -4.66 -16.36 -1.77
CA PRO A 81 -4.95 -17.36 -2.80
C PRO A 81 -6.03 -16.97 -3.80
N ARG A 82 -6.97 -16.08 -3.44
CA ARG A 82 -8.00 -15.55 -4.37
C ARG A 82 -7.41 -14.71 -5.51
N ALA A 83 -6.19 -14.20 -5.32
CA ALA A 83 -5.46 -13.45 -6.34
C ALA A 83 -4.68 -14.35 -7.33
N LYS A 84 -4.88 -15.67 -7.29
CA LYS A 84 -4.18 -16.59 -8.19
C LYS A 84 -4.35 -16.20 -9.67
N GLY A 85 -3.23 -16.09 -10.37
CA GLY A 85 -3.20 -15.72 -11.80
C GLY A 85 -3.29 -14.21 -12.05
N MET A 86 -3.23 -13.38 -11.02
CA MET A 86 -3.07 -11.93 -11.15
C MET A 86 -1.59 -11.55 -11.11
N ASP A 87 -1.27 -10.32 -11.51
CA ASP A 87 0.11 -9.86 -11.67
C ASP A 87 0.71 -9.32 -10.36
N LEU A 88 -0.14 -8.78 -9.47
CA LEU A 88 0.27 -8.21 -8.19
C LEU A 88 -0.86 -8.30 -7.16
N PHE A 89 -0.49 -8.58 -5.90
CA PHE A 89 -1.36 -8.49 -4.73
C PHE A 89 -0.91 -7.33 -3.84
N VAL A 90 -1.83 -6.44 -3.48
CA VAL A 90 -1.60 -5.32 -2.57
C VAL A 90 -2.64 -5.34 -1.45
N SER A 91 -2.20 -5.58 -0.21
CA SER A 91 -3.06 -5.46 0.98
C SER A 91 -3.02 -4.03 1.49
N ILE A 92 -4.18 -3.41 1.65
CA ILE A 92 -4.34 -2.01 2.07
C ILE A 92 -4.72 -1.95 3.54
N HIS A 93 -3.90 -1.26 4.31
CA HIS A 93 -4.02 -1.08 5.76
C HIS A 93 -3.77 0.37 6.18
N HIS A 94 -4.07 0.67 7.44
CA HIS A 94 -3.67 1.88 8.15
C HIS A 94 -3.12 1.49 9.51
N ASP A 95 -2.01 2.09 9.87
CA ASP A 95 -1.16 1.69 10.98
C ASP A 95 -1.63 2.21 12.33
N SER A 96 -1.07 1.60 13.36
CA SER A 96 -1.14 2.01 14.76
C SER A 96 0.24 1.94 15.38
N VAL A 97 0.29 2.12 16.70
CA VAL A 97 1.51 1.96 17.49
C VAL A 97 1.26 0.99 18.66
N GLN A 98 2.32 0.49 19.26
CA GLN A 98 2.20 -0.38 20.42
C GLN A 98 1.56 0.35 21.61
N PRO A 99 0.81 -0.34 22.47
CA PRO A 99 0.05 0.25 23.58
C PRO A 99 0.86 1.20 24.48
N ARG A 100 2.15 0.93 24.70
CA ARG A 100 3.04 1.79 25.51
C ARG A 100 3.27 3.20 24.95
N PHE A 101 2.95 3.43 23.68
CA PHE A 101 3.07 4.73 23.02
C PHE A 101 1.72 5.44 22.91
N LEU A 102 0.64 4.83 23.40
CA LEU A 102 -0.69 5.41 23.39
C LEU A 102 -0.91 6.23 24.67
N SER A 103 -1.57 7.36 24.51
CA SER A 103 -2.10 8.22 25.57
C SER A 103 -3.61 8.34 25.42
N GLU A 104 -4.28 8.77 26.46
CA GLU A 104 -5.73 9.03 26.45
C GLU A 104 -6.03 10.50 26.20
N TRP A 105 -7.16 10.77 25.55
CA TRP A 105 -7.73 12.09 25.38
C TRP A 105 -9.24 12.03 25.28
N GLU A 106 -9.91 13.12 25.64
CA GLU A 106 -11.36 13.25 25.50
C GLU A 106 -11.70 13.78 24.10
N HIS A 107 -12.54 13.05 23.38
CA HIS A 107 -13.04 13.45 22.08
C HIS A 107 -14.53 13.12 21.94
N GLU A 108 -15.36 14.14 21.72
CA GLU A 108 -16.82 14.03 21.59
C GLU A 108 -17.48 13.25 22.74
N GLY A 109 -17.04 13.51 23.99
CA GLY A 109 -17.58 12.89 25.21
C GLY A 109 -17.19 11.43 25.43
N ALA A 110 -16.15 10.95 24.73
CA ALA A 110 -15.60 9.61 24.90
C ALA A 110 -14.08 9.65 25.07
N THR A 111 -13.56 8.86 26.01
CA THR A 111 -12.11 8.64 26.12
C THR A 111 -11.60 7.84 24.93
N ARG A 112 -10.59 8.35 24.25
CA ARG A 112 -9.94 7.74 23.07
C ARG A 112 -8.46 7.59 23.30
N LEU A 113 -7.85 6.66 22.52
CA LEU A 113 -6.40 6.45 22.52
C LEU A 113 -5.80 7.17 21.31
N TYR A 114 -4.64 7.81 21.54
CA TYR A 114 -3.88 8.47 20.47
C TYR A 114 -2.37 8.38 20.71
N SER A 115 -1.60 8.64 19.66
CA SER A 115 -0.16 8.86 19.73
C SER A 115 0.27 9.81 18.61
N ASP A 116 0.79 10.98 18.97
CA ASP A 116 1.34 11.94 17.98
C ASP A 116 2.85 11.72 17.73
N LEU A 117 3.43 10.65 18.27
CA LEU A 117 4.86 10.37 18.17
C LEU A 117 5.28 9.84 16.79
N PHE A 118 4.39 9.09 16.13
CA PHE A 118 4.69 8.42 14.88
C PHE A 118 3.69 8.81 13.80
N SER A 119 4.18 8.87 12.57
CA SER A 119 3.39 9.17 11.38
C SER A 119 4.09 8.64 10.13
N GLY A 120 3.42 8.68 8.99
CA GLY A 120 3.96 8.29 7.71
C GLY A 120 3.55 6.88 7.28
N PHE A 121 3.88 6.55 6.03
CA PHE A 121 3.53 5.27 5.44
C PHE A 121 4.62 4.20 5.66
N SER A 122 4.23 2.93 5.61
CA SER A 122 5.14 1.78 5.57
C SER A 122 4.71 0.79 4.50
N LEU A 123 5.66 0.06 3.95
CA LEU A 123 5.43 -1.01 2.99
C LEU A 123 6.10 -2.28 3.51
N PHE A 124 5.43 -3.41 3.41
CA PHE A 124 5.97 -4.68 3.86
C PHE A 124 6.04 -5.69 2.73
N VAL A 125 7.14 -6.43 2.71
CA VAL A 125 7.35 -7.61 1.85
C VAL A 125 7.83 -8.77 2.72
N SER A 126 7.78 -10.00 2.21
CA SER A 126 8.19 -11.19 2.95
C SER A 126 9.22 -12.00 2.18
N HIS A 127 10.27 -12.47 2.87
CA HIS A 127 11.22 -13.44 2.31
C HIS A 127 10.53 -14.79 2.00
N LEU A 128 9.42 -15.10 2.68
CA LEU A 128 8.66 -16.33 2.51
C LEU A 128 7.74 -16.31 1.27
N ASN A 129 7.61 -15.15 0.61
CA ASN A 129 6.91 -15.07 -0.66
C ASN A 129 7.82 -15.60 -1.78
N PRO A 130 7.35 -16.53 -2.65
CA PRO A 130 8.16 -17.10 -3.74
C PRO A 130 8.61 -16.05 -4.77
N HIS A 131 7.98 -14.87 -4.78
CA HIS A 131 8.26 -13.75 -5.66
C HIS A 131 8.84 -12.54 -4.93
N THR A 132 9.60 -12.73 -3.84
CA THR A 132 10.16 -11.66 -2.98
C THR A 132 10.84 -10.55 -3.79
N GLY A 133 11.67 -10.90 -4.78
CA GLY A 133 12.38 -9.90 -5.60
C GLY A 133 11.43 -9.01 -6.41
N ALA A 134 10.35 -9.55 -6.97
CA ALA A 134 9.33 -8.79 -7.67
C ALA A 134 8.48 -7.96 -6.67
N SER A 135 8.13 -8.53 -5.53
CA SER A 135 7.43 -7.84 -4.44
C SER A 135 8.20 -6.61 -3.97
N LEU A 136 9.51 -6.75 -3.74
CA LEU A 136 10.39 -5.66 -3.33
C LEU A 136 10.46 -4.55 -4.39
N LYS A 137 10.61 -4.91 -5.67
CA LYS A 137 10.61 -3.93 -6.77
C LYS A 137 9.32 -3.11 -6.78
N CYS A 138 8.15 -3.77 -6.64
CA CYS A 138 6.87 -3.07 -6.63
C CYS A 138 6.69 -2.20 -5.38
N ALA A 139 7.06 -2.69 -4.21
CA ALA A 139 7.01 -1.91 -2.97
C ALA A 139 7.92 -0.68 -3.06
N SER A 140 9.17 -0.83 -3.50
CA SER A 140 10.11 0.29 -3.68
C SER A 140 9.62 1.31 -4.72
N ALA A 141 9.03 0.85 -5.83
CA ALA A 141 8.47 1.73 -6.84
C ALA A 141 7.30 2.56 -6.29
N ILE A 142 6.38 1.93 -5.54
CA ILE A 142 5.25 2.60 -4.89
C ILE A 142 5.76 3.61 -3.85
N GLY A 143 6.70 3.21 -2.99
CA GLY A 143 7.29 4.09 -1.98
C GLY A 143 7.97 5.32 -2.59
N ALA A 144 8.67 5.15 -3.71
CA ALA A 144 9.30 6.25 -4.43
C ALA A 144 8.27 7.25 -4.99
N GLU A 145 7.14 6.78 -5.55
CA GLU A 145 6.08 7.66 -6.05
C GLU A 145 5.34 8.37 -4.91
N LEU A 146 5.09 7.69 -3.77
CA LEU A 146 4.55 8.33 -2.57
C LEU A 146 5.46 9.46 -2.08
N ARG A 147 6.77 9.24 -2.02
CA ARG A 147 7.73 10.29 -1.63
C ARG A 147 7.74 11.46 -2.60
N LYS A 148 7.67 11.24 -3.89
CA LYS A 148 7.53 12.31 -4.91
C LYS A 148 6.27 13.14 -4.69
N ALA A 149 5.19 12.52 -4.23
CA ALA A 149 3.94 13.18 -3.89
C ALA A 149 3.97 13.87 -2.51
N GLY A 150 5.12 13.85 -1.80
CA GLY A 150 5.32 14.54 -0.52
C GLY A 150 4.95 13.71 0.71
N PHE A 151 4.61 12.42 0.56
CA PHE A 151 4.42 11.53 1.70
C PHE A 151 5.77 11.10 2.29
N LYS A 152 5.81 10.92 3.60
CA LYS A 152 7.03 10.52 4.31
C LYS A 152 6.93 9.06 4.75
N PRO A 153 7.98 8.24 4.57
CA PRO A 153 8.02 6.90 5.14
C PRO A 153 8.11 6.98 6.66
N SER A 154 7.41 6.09 7.35
CA SER A 154 7.54 5.88 8.77
C SER A 154 8.81 5.09 9.09
N ARG A 155 9.46 5.42 10.21
CA ARG A 155 10.58 4.63 10.74
C ARG A 155 10.18 3.76 11.92
N TYR A 156 8.93 3.84 12.34
CA TYR A 156 8.42 3.20 13.55
C TYR A 156 8.73 1.69 13.61
N HIS A 157 8.49 0.98 12.52
CA HIS A 157 8.70 -0.47 12.48
C HIS A 157 10.16 -0.91 12.51
N ALA A 158 11.11 -0.03 12.25
CA ALA A 158 12.54 -0.31 12.39
C ALA A 158 13.10 -0.01 13.79
N ASP A 159 12.30 0.62 14.66
CA ASP A 159 12.73 0.92 16.02
C ASP A 159 13.14 -0.36 16.75
N PRO A 160 14.27 -0.35 17.53
CA PRO A 160 14.78 -1.50 18.24
C PRO A 160 13.97 -1.79 19.51
N VAL A 161 12.67 -1.97 19.36
CA VAL A 161 11.73 -2.21 20.46
C VAL A 161 11.08 -3.59 20.30
N LEU A 162 10.77 -4.23 21.42
CA LEU A 162 10.12 -5.55 21.41
C LEU A 162 8.80 -5.50 20.63
N GLY A 163 8.68 -6.37 19.64
CA GLY A 163 7.50 -6.47 18.77
C GLY A 163 7.60 -5.66 17.48
N GLU A 164 8.62 -4.81 17.34
CA GLU A 164 9.00 -4.11 16.11
C GLU A 164 10.35 -4.64 15.60
N SER A 165 11.36 -3.79 15.43
CA SER A 165 12.70 -4.16 14.93
C SER A 165 12.68 -4.87 13.57
N ARG A 166 11.77 -4.45 12.67
CA ARG A 166 11.69 -5.02 11.33
C ARG A 166 12.76 -4.40 10.43
N PRO A 167 13.63 -5.20 9.83
CA PRO A 167 14.71 -4.66 9.02
C PRO A 167 14.16 -3.97 7.76
N PHE A 168 14.81 -2.89 7.36
CA PHE A 168 14.54 -2.28 6.08
C PHE A 168 14.97 -3.19 4.93
N ALA A 169 14.07 -3.33 3.95
CA ALA A 169 14.40 -3.86 2.62
C ALA A 169 14.83 -2.72 1.67
N ASP A 170 14.21 -1.54 1.83
CA ASP A 170 14.55 -0.29 1.16
C ASP A 170 14.14 0.88 2.05
N GLU A 171 15.09 1.35 2.87
CA GLU A 171 14.86 2.41 3.86
C GLU A 171 14.39 3.71 3.21
N ALA A 172 14.99 4.09 2.09
CA ALA A 172 14.66 5.33 1.40
C ALA A 172 13.19 5.38 0.98
N ASN A 173 12.60 4.24 0.63
CA ASN A 173 11.23 4.12 0.15
C ASN A 173 10.28 3.50 1.18
N GLY A 174 10.71 3.34 2.45
CA GLY A 174 9.87 2.88 3.56
C GLY A 174 9.45 1.42 3.46
N VAL A 175 10.27 0.56 2.82
CA VAL A 175 9.98 -0.87 2.68
C VAL A 175 10.71 -1.67 3.75
N HIS A 176 9.97 -2.54 4.43
CA HIS A 176 10.47 -3.44 5.47
C HIS A 176 10.24 -4.91 5.11
N TYR A 177 11.05 -5.79 5.67
CA TYR A 177 10.75 -7.22 5.69
C TYR A 177 9.87 -7.58 6.88
N PHE A 178 8.78 -8.32 6.62
CA PHE A 178 7.91 -8.86 7.67
C PHE A 178 7.37 -10.24 7.28
N ASP A 179 8.04 -11.30 7.71
CA ASP A 179 7.75 -12.67 7.29
C ASP A 179 6.51 -13.29 7.94
N ASN A 180 6.03 -12.72 9.06
CA ASN A 180 4.87 -13.26 9.78
C ASN A 180 3.52 -12.82 9.21
N LEU A 181 3.48 -11.93 8.22
CA LEU A 181 2.23 -11.50 7.60
C LEU A 181 1.64 -12.62 6.72
N ALA A 182 0.52 -13.19 7.18
CA ALA A 182 -0.10 -14.36 6.54
C ALA A 182 -0.39 -14.11 5.05
N VAL A 183 -0.97 -12.96 4.72
CA VAL A 183 -1.36 -12.58 3.35
C VAL A 183 -0.15 -12.47 2.40
N LEU A 184 1.03 -12.13 2.91
CA LEU A 184 2.23 -12.02 2.08
C LEU A 184 2.87 -13.38 1.80
N LYS A 185 3.01 -14.22 2.84
CA LYS A 185 3.63 -15.54 2.70
C LYS A 185 2.76 -16.58 1.98
N THR A 186 1.43 -16.40 1.98
CA THR A 186 0.50 -17.30 1.28
C THR A 186 0.19 -16.87 -0.15
N ALA A 187 0.61 -15.66 -0.57
CA ALA A 187 0.45 -15.21 -1.94
C ALA A 187 1.40 -15.97 -2.87
N GLY A 188 0.86 -16.67 -3.87
CA GLY A 188 1.62 -17.35 -4.91
C GLY A 188 2.03 -16.43 -6.07
N ILE A 189 1.96 -15.13 -5.89
CA ILE A 189 2.29 -14.05 -6.83
C ILE A 189 3.05 -12.95 -6.10
N PRO A 190 3.67 -11.98 -6.80
CA PRO A 190 4.24 -10.80 -6.14
C PRO A 190 3.22 -10.14 -5.21
N ALA A 191 3.63 -9.84 -3.96
CA ALA A 191 2.73 -9.33 -2.93
C ALA A 191 3.41 -8.32 -2.01
N LEU A 192 2.66 -7.30 -1.63
CA LEU A 192 3.06 -6.32 -0.63
C LEU A 192 1.87 -5.93 0.26
N LEU A 193 2.15 -5.44 1.46
CA LEU A 193 1.18 -4.79 2.32
C LEU A 193 1.57 -3.31 2.46
N PHE A 194 0.60 -2.45 2.38
CA PHE A 194 0.75 -1.00 2.46
C PHE A 194 -0.01 -0.45 3.66
N GLU A 195 0.72 0.13 4.60
CA GLU A 195 0.21 0.96 5.69
C GLU A 195 0.22 2.41 5.25
N ALA A 196 -0.95 2.99 5.02
CA ALA A 196 -1.06 4.31 4.39
C ALA A 196 -0.69 5.47 5.31
N GLY A 197 -0.79 5.27 6.61
CA GLY A 197 -0.47 6.24 7.66
C GLY A 197 -0.94 5.76 9.03
N VAL A 198 -0.48 6.41 10.09
CA VAL A 198 -0.76 6.05 11.49
C VAL A 198 -2.05 6.71 11.95
N ILE A 199 -3.19 5.98 11.98
CA ILE A 199 -4.52 6.57 12.27
C ILE A 199 -4.79 6.83 13.75
N VAL A 200 -3.92 6.41 14.65
CA VAL A 200 -3.94 6.86 16.05
C VAL A 200 -3.22 8.20 16.23
N ASN A 201 -2.51 8.71 15.23
CA ASN A 201 -1.98 10.07 15.20
C ASN A 201 -3.10 11.03 14.81
N ARG A 202 -3.34 12.06 15.66
CA ARG A 202 -4.50 12.95 15.54
C ARG A 202 -4.49 13.82 14.27
N ASP A 203 -3.31 14.20 13.79
CA ASP A 203 -3.16 15.00 12.57
C ASP A 203 -3.17 14.11 11.32
N GLU A 204 -2.49 12.97 11.38
CA GLU A 204 -2.43 12.06 10.22
C GLU A 204 -3.78 11.39 9.95
N GLU A 205 -4.55 11.06 10.99
CA GLU A 205 -5.92 10.58 10.84
C GLU A 205 -6.77 11.54 9.99
N LEU A 206 -6.71 12.84 10.29
CA LEU A 206 -7.46 13.85 9.50
C LEU A 206 -7.00 13.89 8.05
N ARG A 207 -5.70 13.75 7.81
CA ARG A 207 -5.16 13.64 6.44
C ARG A 207 -5.67 12.40 5.72
N MET A 208 -5.70 11.24 6.38
CA MET A 208 -6.21 9.99 5.77
C MET A 208 -7.72 10.07 5.46
N ARG A 209 -8.46 10.90 6.18
CA ARG A 209 -9.88 11.19 5.90
C ARG A 209 -10.10 12.12 4.69
N ASP A 210 -9.09 12.90 4.31
CA ASP A 210 -9.21 13.85 3.18
C ASP A 210 -9.27 13.09 1.84
N PRO A 211 -10.34 13.28 1.04
CA PRO A 211 -10.45 12.68 -0.28
C PRO A 211 -9.33 13.09 -1.25
N ALA A 212 -8.75 14.29 -1.11
CA ALA A 212 -7.64 14.73 -1.95
C ALA A 212 -6.36 13.95 -1.63
N VAL A 213 -6.08 13.72 -0.35
CA VAL A 213 -4.97 12.88 0.11
C VAL A 213 -5.14 11.44 -0.37
N ARG A 214 -6.34 10.85 -0.22
CA ARG A 214 -6.61 9.50 -0.74
C ARG A 214 -6.39 9.37 -2.24
N ARG A 215 -6.83 10.37 -3.03
CA ARG A 215 -6.56 10.39 -4.49
C ARG A 215 -5.07 10.49 -4.80
N ALA A 216 -4.32 11.30 -4.06
CA ALA A 216 -2.87 11.42 -4.23
C ALA A 216 -2.16 10.09 -3.93
N ILE A 217 -2.54 9.41 -2.84
CA ILE A 217 -2.03 8.07 -2.50
C ILE A 217 -2.38 7.07 -3.62
N ALA A 218 -3.63 7.03 -4.07
CA ALA A 218 -4.08 6.12 -5.13
C ALA A 218 -3.33 6.37 -6.46
N GLY A 219 -3.08 7.63 -6.83
CA GLY A 219 -2.27 8.00 -7.98
C GLY A 219 -0.83 7.51 -7.85
N SER A 220 -0.22 7.69 -6.66
CA SER A 220 1.16 7.22 -6.38
C SER A 220 1.26 5.69 -6.46
N ILE A 221 0.29 4.96 -5.89
CA ILE A 221 0.24 3.50 -5.99
C ILE A 221 0.13 3.07 -7.45
N THR A 222 -0.77 3.69 -8.22
CA THR A 222 -0.95 3.37 -9.65
C THR A 222 0.34 3.59 -10.45
N ALA A 223 0.99 4.74 -10.29
CA ALA A 223 2.25 5.04 -10.97
C ALA A 223 3.37 4.06 -10.57
N GLY A 224 3.47 3.72 -9.28
CA GLY A 224 4.43 2.73 -8.78
C GLY A 224 4.18 1.33 -9.32
N VAL A 225 2.92 0.90 -9.40
CA VAL A 225 2.51 -0.38 -10.02
C VAL A 225 2.92 -0.42 -11.50
N GLU A 226 2.56 0.60 -12.27
CA GLU A 226 2.93 0.66 -13.70
C GLU A 226 4.45 0.60 -13.91
N ARG A 227 5.21 1.29 -13.07
CA ARG A 227 6.67 1.28 -13.15
C ARG A 227 7.24 -0.09 -12.82
N CYS A 228 6.83 -0.71 -11.71
CA CYS A 228 7.35 -2.02 -11.31
C CYS A 228 7.00 -3.11 -12.32
N LEU A 229 5.80 -3.12 -12.88
CA LEU A 229 5.39 -4.13 -13.86
C LEU A 229 6.21 -4.03 -15.14
N LYS A 230 6.55 -2.83 -15.61
CA LYS A 230 7.48 -2.62 -16.72
C LYS A 230 8.88 -3.18 -16.41
N GLU A 231 9.38 -2.95 -15.19
CA GLU A 231 10.70 -3.44 -14.75
C GLU A 231 10.75 -4.96 -14.58
N ILE A 232 9.64 -5.59 -14.17
CA ILE A 232 9.54 -7.05 -14.02
C ILE A 232 9.42 -7.74 -15.38
N ALA A 233 8.67 -7.14 -16.31
CA ALA A 233 8.48 -7.69 -17.67
C ALA A 233 9.72 -7.50 -18.57
N ALA A 234 10.64 -6.58 -18.24
CA ALA A 234 11.83 -6.34 -19.03
C ALA A 234 12.76 -7.58 -19.00
N PRO A 235 13.28 -8.05 -20.15
CA PRO A 235 14.24 -9.15 -20.18
C PRO A 235 15.46 -8.78 -19.34
N ARG A 236 15.93 -9.71 -18.49
CA ARG A 236 17.18 -9.53 -17.73
C ARG A 236 18.32 -9.30 -18.72
N LYS A 237 18.93 -8.12 -18.70
CA LYS A 237 20.21 -7.92 -19.40
C LYS A 237 21.21 -8.84 -18.71
N GLY A 238 21.61 -9.89 -19.42
CA GLY A 238 22.66 -10.83 -19.01
C GLY A 238 24.03 -10.12 -18.84
#